data_6d26e6adab7e3843581c5226dffc34d4
#
_entry.id   6d26e6adab7e3843581c5226dffc34d4
#
_cell.length_a   1.000
_cell.length_b   1.000
_cell.length_c   1.000
_cell.angle_alpha   90.00
_cell.angle_beta   90.00
_cell.angle_gamma   90.00
#
_symmetry.space_group_name_H-M   'P 1'
#
loop_
_entity.id
_entity.type
_entity.pdbx_description
1 polymer ?
#
loop_
_entity_poly.entity_id
_entity_poly.type
_entity_poly.pdbx_seq_one_letter_code
_entity_poly.pdbx_strand_id
1 'polypeptide(L)'
;MCEFFGVGKGLLLMIIVSLMFYSTVLAQYETKDLNLEEDVTPWFLEAIGREQTKLVSGSYHQIQRGSSITHQFFKENGWTSTSIIYYGKEFHLSGAMYDLEFDHILLRHPTQIRLSSQPIKLHQDKVSFFKIHGHTFRFYNSKDDPPRGEGFYDELYLGDTVSLIVKRSKEKKVKFSELTPIYESNDSYFLKYHGEYIKVNNKRSIFRILKPYKKDLKKFIRRNGLKIKVGSDHDLVMLLDYFESVIKAS
;
A
#
# COMPACT_ATOMS: atom_id res chain seq x y z
N MET A 1 -37.77 77.03 30.32
CA MET A 1 -36.45 76.93 29.68
C MET A 1 -35.54 76.16 30.66
N CYS A 2 -35.66 74.84 30.63
CA CYS A 2 -34.80 73.97 31.42
C CYS A 2 -34.90 72.53 30.93
N GLU A 3 -33.80 71.81 30.88
CA GLU A 3 -33.67 70.38 30.84
C GLU A 3 -33.85 69.60 29.53
N PHE A 4 -32.85 69.76 28.64
CA PHE A 4 -32.63 68.75 27.54
C PHE A 4 -31.17 68.32 27.39
N PHE A 5 -30.30 68.44 28.46
CA PHE A 5 -28.88 68.17 28.36
C PHE A 5 -28.40 66.84 29.05
N GLY A 6 -29.31 66.08 29.64
CA GLY A 6 -28.92 64.88 30.43
C GLY A 6 -28.96 63.53 29.69
N VAL A 7 -29.81 63.40 28.66
CA VAL A 7 -30.07 62.11 28.04
C VAL A 7 -28.99 61.68 27.05
N GLY A 8 -28.33 62.63 26.37
CA GLY A 8 -27.33 62.34 25.38
C GLY A 8 -26.02 61.74 25.90
N LYS A 9 -25.59 62.14 27.10
CA LYS A 9 -24.38 61.67 27.73
C LYS A 9 -24.46 60.22 28.24
N GLY A 10 -25.62 59.84 28.76
CA GLY A 10 -25.86 58.48 29.21
C GLY A 10 -25.92 57.45 28.08
N LEU A 11 -26.56 57.86 26.95
CA LEU A 11 -26.64 56.98 25.77
C LEU A 11 -25.29 56.80 25.11
N LEU A 12 -24.46 57.84 25.02
CA LEU A 12 -23.12 57.78 24.47
C LEU A 12 -22.19 56.87 25.34
N LEU A 13 -22.32 56.95 26.67
CA LEU A 13 -21.54 56.13 27.59
C LEU A 13 -21.94 54.64 27.43
N MET A 14 -23.22 54.33 27.28
CA MET A 14 -23.67 52.92 27.04
C MET A 14 -23.19 52.38 25.72
N ILE A 15 -23.12 53.16 24.66
CA ILE A 15 -22.60 52.72 23.34
C ILE A 15 -21.10 52.44 23.43
N ILE A 16 -20.32 53.27 24.14
CA ILE A 16 -18.88 53.08 24.31
C ILE A 16 -18.59 51.84 25.18
N VAL A 17 -19.33 51.58 26.25
CA VAL A 17 -19.21 50.38 27.07
C VAL A 17 -19.60 49.17 26.28
N SER A 18 -20.64 49.18 25.45
CA SER A 18 -21.05 48.08 24.56
C SER A 18 -19.96 47.77 23.55
N LEU A 19 -19.35 48.80 22.91
CA LEU A 19 -18.24 48.60 21.97
C LEU A 19 -17.00 48.03 22.62
N MET A 20 -16.70 48.38 23.87
CA MET A 20 -15.58 47.77 24.60
C MET A 20 -15.82 46.29 24.95
N PHE A 21 -17.07 45.90 25.23
CA PHE A 21 -17.40 44.47 25.40
C PHE A 21 -17.31 43.66 24.12
N TYR A 22 -17.64 44.22 22.95
CA TYR A 22 -17.49 43.53 21.67
C TYR A 22 -16.03 43.33 21.28
N SER A 23 -15.10 44.23 21.66
CA SER A 23 -13.68 44.05 21.35
C SER A 23 -12.99 42.99 22.20
N THR A 24 -13.51 42.63 23.38
CA THR A 24 -12.94 41.57 24.25
C THR A 24 -13.41 40.18 23.88
N VAL A 25 -14.54 40.04 23.20
CA VAL A 25 -15.04 38.72 22.73
C VAL A 25 -14.30 38.21 21.49
N LEU A 26 -13.68 39.09 20.69
CA LEU A 26 -12.87 38.70 19.54
C LEU A 26 -11.41 38.35 19.87
N ALA A 27 -10.96 38.57 21.11
CA ALA A 27 -9.57 38.31 21.56
C ALA A 27 -9.40 37.01 22.35
N GLN A 28 -10.45 36.23 22.55
CA GLN A 28 -10.36 34.88 23.16
C GLN A 28 -10.42 33.77 22.09
N TYR A 29 -9.61 33.85 21.05
CA TYR A 29 -9.05 32.66 20.49
C TYR A 29 -7.92 32.23 21.43
N GLU A 30 -8.26 31.39 22.39
CA GLU A 30 -7.31 30.62 23.15
C GLU A 30 -6.44 29.88 22.12
N THR A 31 -5.23 30.38 21.90
CA THR A 31 -4.15 29.56 21.35
C THR A 31 -3.87 28.54 22.44
N LYS A 32 -4.62 27.43 22.41
CA LYS A 32 -4.26 26.21 23.09
C LYS A 32 -2.81 26.00 22.72
N ASP A 33 -1.94 25.95 23.70
CA ASP A 33 -0.52 25.67 23.48
C ASP A 33 -0.37 24.42 22.66
N LEU A 34 -0.35 24.62 21.33
CA LEU A 34 0.09 23.62 20.38
C LEU A 34 1.58 23.49 20.67
N ASN A 35 1.95 22.38 21.25
CA ASN A 35 3.33 21.97 21.41
C ASN A 35 3.90 21.77 20.00
N LEU A 36 4.38 22.87 19.39
CA LEU A 36 4.74 22.98 17.98
C LEU A 36 5.97 22.15 17.60
N GLU A 37 6.61 21.48 18.56
CA GLU A 37 7.82 20.68 18.29
C GLU A 37 7.55 19.20 18.03
N GLU A 38 6.43 18.62 18.43
CA GLU A 38 6.17 17.18 18.26
C GLU A 38 5.09 16.81 17.24
N ASP A 39 4.16 17.70 16.86
CA ASP A 39 2.95 17.29 16.13
C ASP A 39 2.58 18.10 14.88
N VAL A 40 3.40 19.04 14.44
CA VAL A 40 3.10 19.85 13.25
C VAL A 40 3.32 19.10 11.96
N THR A 41 4.21 18.13 11.97
CA THR A 41 4.58 17.38 10.76
C THR A 41 3.44 16.52 10.21
N PRO A 42 2.69 15.74 11.02
CA PRO A 42 1.56 14.97 10.50
C PRO A 42 0.39 15.85 10.04
N TRP A 43 0.02 16.87 10.83
CA TRP A 43 -1.09 17.75 10.49
C TRP A 43 -0.77 18.69 9.31
N PHE A 44 0.44 19.26 9.27
CA PHE A 44 0.90 20.10 8.17
C PHE A 44 1.09 19.31 6.88
N LEU A 45 1.62 18.08 6.97
CA LEU A 45 1.68 17.13 5.85
C LEU A 45 0.27 16.63 5.48
N GLU A 46 -0.66 16.56 6.41
CA GLU A 46 -2.03 16.16 6.13
C GLU A 46 -2.86 17.28 5.47
N ALA A 47 -2.69 18.55 5.90
CA ALA A 47 -3.49 19.68 5.40
C ALA A 47 -2.86 20.39 4.19
N ILE A 48 -1.55 20.48 4.10
CA ILE A 48 -0.84 21.27 3.06
C ILE A 48 0.15 20.41 2.28
N GLY A 49 0.80 19.44 2.92
CA GLY A 49 1.89 18.68 2.33
C GLY A 49 1.44 17.56 1.38
N ARG A 50 0.24 17.00 1.53
CA ARG A 50 -0.24 15.92 0.66
C ARG A 50 -0.64 16.43 -0.72
N GLU A 51 -1.22 17.62 -0.81
CA GLU A 51 -1.62 18.21 -2.11
C GLU A 51 -0.42 18.69 -2.95
N GLN A 52 0.70 19.01 -2.32
CA GLN A 52 1.92 19.48 -3.00
C GLN A 52 3.02 18.40 -3.09
N THR A 53 2.81 17.21 -2.55
CA THR A 53 3.79 16.13 -2.63
C THR A 53 3.72 15.40 -3.97
N LYS A 54 4.84 14.79 -4.37
CA LYS A 54 4.89 13.91 -5.55
C LYS A 54 3.88 12.76 -5.50
N LEU A 55 3.31 12.44 -4.32
CA LEU A 55 2.24 11.45 -4.16
C LEU A 55 0.96 11.80 -4.93
N VAL A 56 0.67 13.10 -5.11
CA VAL A 56 -0.52 13.58 -5.84
C VAL A 56 -0.24 13.74 -7.35
N SER A 57 1.02 13.59 -7.78
CA SER A 57 1.40 13.69 -9.20
C SER A 57 0.96 12.49 -10.05
N GLY A 58 0.31 11.50 -9.47
CA GLY A 58 -0.25 10.35 -10.17
C GLY A 58 -1.48 10.71 -11.05
N SER A 59 -1.92 9.77 -11.87
CA SER A 59 -3.16 9.90 -12.65
C SER A 59 -4.37 9.39 -11.86
N TYR A 60 -5.54 9.97 -12.10
CA TYR A 60 -6.79 9.42 -11.57
C TYR A 60 -7.05 8.02 -12.15
N HIS A 61 -7.53 7.13 -11.31
CA HIS A 61 -7.84 5.75 -11.69
C HIS A 61 -9.31 5.45 -11.44
N GLN A 62 -9.99 4.94 -12.46
CA GLN A 62 -11.38 4.50 -12.31
C GLN A 62 -11.39 3.02 -11.88
N ILE A 63 -11.75 2.78 -10.62
CA ILE A 63 -11.92 1.40 -10.12
C ILE A 63 -13.15 0.79 -10.81
N GLN A 64 -12.94 -0.29 -11.54
CA GLN A 64 -14.04 -1.10 -12.02
C GLN A 64 -14.54 -1.98 -10.87
N ARG A 65 -15.80 -1.83 -10.50
CA ARG A 65 -16.40 -2.68 -9.47
C ARG A 65 -16.59 -4.09 -10.01
N GLY A 66 -15.89 -5.04 -9.40
CA GLY A 66 -16.12 -6.46 -9.60
C GLY A 66 -17.44 -6.92 -8.95
N SER A 67 -17.68 -8.23 -8.95
CA SER A 67 -18.74 -8.83 -8.14
C SER A 67 -18.45 -8.63 -6.65
N SER A 68 -19.45 -8.79 -5.79
CA SER A 68 -19.24 -8.76 -4.34
C SER A 68 -18.29 -9.86 -3.82
N ILE A 69 -18.06 -10.90 -4.64
CA ILE A 69 -17.29 -12.10 -4.27
C ILE A 69 -15.84 -11.99 -4.75
N THR A 70 -15.58 -11.35 -5.91
CA THR A 70 -14.25 -11.25 -6.50
C THR A 70 -13.90 -9.82 -6.89
N HIS A 71 -12.65 -9.45 -6.73
CA HIS A 71 -12.15 -8.12 -7.02
C HIS A 71 -10.69 -8.18 -7.55
N GLN A 72 -10.23 -7.11 -8.20
CA GLN A 72 -8.89 -7.02 -8.79
C GLN A 72 -7.77 -6.84 -7.77
N PHE A 73 -8.06 -6.43 -6.53
CA PHE A 73 -7.05 -6.06 -5.55
C PHE A 73 -6.37 -7.25 -4.87
N PHE A 74 -5.15 -7.01 -4.39
CA PHE A 74 -4.38 -7.98 -3.61
C PHE A 74 -5.04 -8.19 -2.24
N LYS A 75 -5.31 -9.47 -1.91
CA LYS A 75 -5.98 -9.97 -0.70
C LYS A 75 -7.35 -9.35 -0.42
N GLU A 76 -7.44 -8.05 -0.19
CA GLU A 76 -8.67 -7.40 0.31
C GLU A 76 -9.20 -6.32 -0.65
N ASN A 77 -10.52 -6.17 -0.68
CA ASN A 77 -11.21 -5.10 -1.41
C ASN A 77 -11.43 -3.88 -0.49
N GLY A 78 -10.34 -3.33 0.02
CA GLY A 78 -10.38 -2.23 0.96
C GLY A 78 -9.08 -1.46 1.04
N TRP A 79 -9.17 -0.25 1.54
CA TRP A 79 -8.01 0.60 1.80
C TRP A 79 -7.26 0.08 3.02
N THR A 80 -5.95 -0.10 2.89
CA THR A 80 -5.08 -0.58 3.96
C THR A 80 -3.85 0.30 4.12
N SER A 81 -3.16 0.12 5.25
CA SER A 81 -1.89 0.79 5.49
C SER A 81 -0.77 0.16 4.68
N THR A 82 0.15 0.99 4.20
CA THR A 82 1.33 0.57 3.45
C THR A 82 2.52 1.46 3.79
N SER A 83 3.73 0.92 3.75
CA SER A 83 4.95 1.69 3.60
C SER A 83 5.44 1.55 2.16
N ILE A 84 5.87 2.66 1.57
CA ILE A 84 6.26 2.72 0.17
C ILE A 84 7.48 3.61 -0.03
N ILE A 85 8.43 3.22 -0.87
CA ILE A 85 9.46 4.12 -1.38
C ILE A 85 9.04 4.60 -2.77
N TYR A 86 8.75 5.90 -2.85
CA TYR A 86 8.29 6.58 -4.07
C TYR A 86 9.17 7.79 -4.35
N TYR A 87 9.72 7.88 -5.57
CA TYR A 87 10.75 8.86 -5.94
C TYR A 87 11.94 8.89 -4.95
N GLY A 88 12.34 7.71 -4.44
CA GLY A 88 13.44 7.55 -3.51
C GLY A 88 13.16 8.02 -2.07
N LYS A 89 11.92 8.43 -1.75
CA LYS A 89 11.49 8.81 -0.39
C LYS A 89 10.54 7.78 0.19
N GLU A 90 10.68 7.50 1.48
CA GLU A 90 9.77 6.63 2.21
C GLU A 90 8.52 7.38 2.65
N PHE A 91 7.37 6.74 2.51
CA PHE A 91 6.06 7.22 2.95
C PHE A 91 5.32 6.11 3.68
N HIS A 92 4.65 6.48 4.78
CA HIS A 92 3.71 5.62 5.48
C HIS A 92 2.28 6.12 5.22
N LEU A 93 1.48 5.29 4.59
CA LEU A 93 0.17 5.68 4.05
C LEU A 93 -0.92 4.81 4.68
N SER A 94 -2.01 5.43 5.12
CA SER A 94 -3.16 4.74 5.72
C SER A 94 -4.24 4.31 4.71
N GLY A 95 -4.07 4.63 3.44
CA GLY A 95 -5.08 4.35 2.42
C GLY A 95 -4.46 3.98 1.09
N ALA A 96 -4.06 2.72 0.94
CA ALA A 96 -3.54 2.17 -0.32
C ALA A 96 -4.28 0.89 -0.71
N MET A 97 -4.31 0.58 -2.00
CA MET A 97 -4.69 -0.70 -2.57
C MET A 97 -3.72 -1.07 -3.68
N TYR A 98 -3.46 -2.36 -3.84
CA TYR A 98 -2.67 -2.86 -4.96
C TYR A 98 -3.57 -3.58 -5.96
N ASP A 99 -3.70 -3.01 -7.16
CA ASP A 99 -4.50 -3.53 -8.26
C ASP A 99 -3.66 -4.55 -9.05
N LEU A 100 -4.07 -5.83 -9.01
CA LEU A 100 -3.39 -6.95 -9.64
C LEU A 100 -3.77 -7.16 -11.11
N GLU A 101 -4.86 -6.54 -11.58
CA GLU A 101 -5.23 -6.57 -13.00
C GLU A 101 -4.26 -5.72 -13.82
N PHE A 102 -3.93 -4.53 -13.31
CA PHE A 102 -3.10 -3.56 -14.01
C PHE A 102 -1.69 -3.39 -13.41
N ASP A 103 -1.38 -4.10 -12.32
CA ASP A 103 -0.11 -3.99 -11.61
C ASP A 103 0.15 -2.57 -11.07
N HIS A 104 -0.87 -1.92 -10.48
CA HIS A 104 -0.82 -0.52 -10.05
C HIS A 104 -1.08 -0.36 -8.56
N ILE A 105 -0.34 0.57 -7.92
CA ILE A 105 -0.65 1.02 -6.57
C ILE A 105 -1.58 2.22 -6.66
N LEU A 106 -2.68 2.11 -5.94
CA LEU A 106 -3.71 3.13 -5.82
C LEU A 106 -3.66 3.73 -4.42
N LEU A 107 -3.71 5.06 -4.34
CA LEU A 107 -3.83 5.79 -3.09
C LEU A 107 -5.21 6.40 -2.96
N ARG A 108 -5.72 6.41 -1.72
CA ARG A 108 -6.89 7.19 -1.38
C ARG A 108 -6.57 8.68 -1.56
N HIS A 109 -7.43 9.41 -2.24
CA HIS A 109 -7.24 10.85 -2.39
C HIS A 109 -7.27 11.54 -1.01
N PRO A 110 -6.30 12.42 -0.67
CA PRO A 110 -6.20 13.03 0.66
C PRO A 110 -7.39 13.91 1.02
N THR A 111 -7.97 14.60 0.05
CA THR A 111 -9.13 15.50 0.22
C THR A 111 -10.44 14.75 0.00
N GLN A 112 -10.70 13.68 0.74
CA GLN A 112 -12.00 12.99 0.67
C GLN A 112 -13.12 13.78 1.37
N ILE A 113 -13.39 14.98 0.92
CA ILE A 113 -14.61 15.75 1.30
C ILE A 113 -15.85 15.16 0.59
N ARG A 114 -15.67 14.37 -0.47
CA ARG A 114 -16.77 13.74 -1.23
C ARG A 114 -16.49 12.25 -1.42
N LEU A 115 -17.52 11.43 -1.21
CA LEU A 115 -17.55 9.98 -1.44
C LEU A 115 -17.18 9.53 -2.87
N SER A 116 -17.00 10.47 -3.79
CA SER A 116 -16.74 10.24 -5.22
C SER A 116 -15.31 10.56 -5.67
N SER A 117 -14.36 10.80 -4.75
CA SER A 117 -12.97 11.06 -5.13
C SER A 117 -12.35 9.80 -5.73
N GLN A 118 -11.92 9.90 -6.98
CA GLN A 118 -11.21 8.81 -7.64
C GLN A 118 -9.84 8.62 -6.97
N PRO A 119 -9.38 7.38 -6.82
CA PRO A 119 -8.04 7.12 -6.31
C PRO A 119 -6.96 7.63 -7.25
N ILE A 120 -5.81 7.91 -6.67
CA ILE A 120 -4.61 8.31 -7.40
C ILE A 120 -3.79 7.06 -7.71
N LYS A 121 -3.53 6.81 -8.98
CA LYS A 121 -2.61 5.78 -9.43
C LYS A 121 -1.18 6.33 -9.41
N LEU A 122 -0.29 5.69 -8.68
CA LEU A 122 1.12 6.06 -8.64
C LEU A 122 1.83 5.69 -9.95
N HIS A 123 2.87 6.46 -10.30
CA HIS A 123 3.79 6.11 -11.38
C HIS A 123 4.60 4.88 -10.97
N GLN A 124 4.37 3.76 -11.64
CA GLN A 124 4.93 2.46 -11.31
C GLN A 124 6.46 2.47 -11.28
N ASP A 125 7.09 3.08 -12.30
CA ASP A 125 8.54 3.24 -12.46
C ASP A 125 9.21 4.13 -11.41
N LYS A 126 8.43 4.84 -10.59
CA LYS A 126 8.91 5.68 -9.49
C LYS A 126 8.73 5.02 -8.12
N VAL A 127 8.08 3.87 -8.07
CA VAL A 127 7.95 3.05 -6.86
C VAL A 127 9.05 2.01 -6.85
N SER A 128 9.97 2.10 -5.88
CA SER A 128 11.04 1.11 -5.73
C SER A 128 10.54 -0.15 -5.04
N PHE A 129 9.82 0.02 -3.93
CA PHE A 129 9.12 -1.07 -3.24
C PHE A 129 7.96 -0.56 -2.38
N PHE A 130 7.08 -1.48 -1.99
CA PHE A 130 6.04 -1.22 -0.99
C PHE A 130 5.73 -2.48 -0.17
N LYS A 131 5.19 -2.27 1.05
CA LYS A 131 4.73 -3.36 1.93
C LYS A 131 3.22 -3.26 2.12
N ILE A 132 2.50 -4.31 1.81
CA ILE A 132 1.04 -4.38 1.96
C ILE A 132 0.62 -5.78 2.41
N HIS A 133 -0.29 -5.89 3.38
CA HIS A 133 -0.79 -7.16 3.93
C HIS A 133 0.32 -8.15 4.34
N GLY A 134 1.44 -7.65 4.87
CA GLY A 134 2.58 -8.47 5.29
C GLY A 134 3.50 -8.97 4.15
N HIS A 135 3.25 -8.55 2.91
CA HIS A 135 4.09 -8.86 1.76
C HIS A 135 4.94 -7.65 1.36
N THR A 136 6.14 -7.92 0.85
CA THR A 136 7.05 -6.92 0.29
C THR A 136 7.08 -7.06 -1.22
N PHE A 137 6.64 -6.03 -1.91
CA PHE A 137 6.69 -5.95 -3.37
C PHE A 137 7.81 -5.01 -3.79
N ARG A 138 8.66 -5.47 -4.70
CA ARG A 138 9.71 -4.67 -5.33
C ARG A 138 9.44 -4.51 -6.83
N PHE A 139 9.73 -3.33 -7.34
CA PHE A 139 9.69 -3.08 -8.78
C PHE A 139 10.96 -3.61 -9.44
N TYR A 140 10.78 -4.51 -10.40
CA TYR A 140 11.83 -5.05 -11.27
C TYR A 140 11.69 -4.42 -12.65
N ASN A 141 12.75 -3.78 -13.11
CA ASN A 141 12.83 -3.19 -14.44
C ASN A 141 13.58 -4.11 -15.40
N SER A 142 13.69 -3.72 -16.68
CA SER A 142 14.35 -4.51 -17.74
C SER A 142 15.81 -4.86 -17.42
N LYS A 143 16.52 -4.06 -16.62
CA LYS A 143 17.92 -4.33 -16.23
C LYS A 143 18.04 -5.45 -15.20
N ASP A 144 16.98 -5.73 -14.47
CA ASP A 144 16.91 -6.81 -13.48
C ASP A 144 16.62 -8.16 -14.14
N ASP A 145 16.37 -8.18 -15.45
CA ASP A 145 15.98 -9.36 -16.25
C ASP A 145 14.85 -10.18 -15.60
N PRO A 146 13.71 -9.55 -15.29
CA PRO A 146 12.64 -10.22 -14.57
C PRO A 146 11.96 -11.29 -15.44
N PRO A 147 11.60 -12.45 -14.87
CA PRO A 147 11.20 -13.63 -15.63
C PRO A 147 9.83 -13.50 -16.33
N ARG A 148 9.07 -12.45 -16.08
CA ARG A 148 7.75 -12.18 -16.67
C ARG A 148 7.55 -10.69 -17.01
N GLY A 149 8.63 -10.02 -17.44
CA GLY A 149 8.61 -8.60 -17.77
C GLY A 149 8.62 -7.68 -16.56
N GLU A 150 8.73 -6.40 -16.81
CA GLU A 150 8.79 -5.36 -15.78
C GLU A 150 7.54 -5.32 -14.91
N GLY A 151 7.69 -4.82 -13.69
CA GLY A 151 6.61 -4.62 -12.75
C GLY A 151 6.92 -5.08 -11.34
N PHE A 152 5.89 -5.14 -10.49
CA PHE A 152 6.06 -5.54 -9.11
C PHE A 152 6.09 -7.05 -8.94
N TYR A 153 7.05 -7.51 -8.13
CA TYR A 153 7.17 -8.90 -7.68
C TYR A 153 7.12 -8.95 -6.16
N ASP A 154 6.36 -9.89 -5.64
CA ASP A 154 6.29 -10.21 -4.22
C ASP A 154 7.55 -11.01 -3.83
N GLU A 155 8.41 -10.45 -3.01
CA GLU A 155 9.64 -11.08 -2.51
C GLU A 155 9.28 -11.99 -1.33
N LEU A 156 8.83 -13.22 -1.61
CA LEU A 156 8.42 -14.16 -0.57
C LEU A 156 9.58 -14.68 0.27
N TYR A 157 10.73 -14.92 -0.37
CA TYR A 157 11.91 -15.43 0.31
C TYR A 157 13.19 -14.90 -0.35
N LEU A 158 14.08 -14.36 0.46
CA LEU A 158 15.39 -13.86 0.03
C LEU A 158 16.44 -14.52 0.91
N GLY A 159 16.99 -15.66 0.44
CA GLY A 159 18.11 -16.37 1.05
C GLY A 159 19.43 -16.06 0.38
N ASP A 160 20.52 -16.60 0.93
CA ASP A 160 21.88 -16.43 0.41
C ASP A 160 22.09 -17.21 -0.90
N THR A 161 21.48 -18.40 -0.99
CA THR A 161 21.65 -19.33 -2.13
C THR A 161 20.47 -19.28 -3.07
N VAL A 162 19.25 -19.12 -2.52
CA VAL A 162 18.00 -19.09 -3.29
C VAL A 162 17.13 -17.90 -2.91
N SER A 163 16.36 -17.42 -3.87
CA SER A 163 15.29 -16.47 -3.62
C SER A 163 14.01 -16.92 -4.32
N LEU A 164 12.86 -16.65 -3.72
CA LEU A 164 11.54 -16.93 -4.29
C LEU A 164 10.78 -15.64 -4.48
N ILE A 165 10.50 -15.31 -5.73
CA ILE A 165 9.68 -14.15 -6.08
C ILE A 165 8.41 -14.60 -6.79
N VAL A 166 7.34 -13.84 -6.64
CA VAL A 166 6.05 -14.13 -7.25
C VAL A 166 5.53 -12.93 -8.01
N LYS A 167 5.25 -13.11 -9.30
CA LYS A 167 4.43 -12.17 -10.05
C LYS A 167 2.97 -12.44 -9.72
N ARG A 168 2.39 -11.59 -8.86
CA ARG A 168 0.97 -11.64 -8.53
C ARG A 168 0.18 -11.01 -9.67
N SER A 169 -0.89 -11.65 -10.08
CA SER A 169 -1.79 -11.08 -11.09
C SER A 169 -3.20 -11.63 -10.95
N LYS A 170 -4.18 -10.86 -11.41
CA LYS A 170 -5.57 -11.32 -11.57
C LYS A 170 -6.05 -11.06 -12.98
N GLU A 171 -6.76 -12.02 -13.54
CA GLU A 171 -7.41 -11.90 -14.83
C GLU A 171 -8.89 -11.59 -14.64
N LYS A 172 -9.37 -10.58 -15.35
CA LYS A 172 -10.77 -10.26 -15.46
C LYS A 172 -11.44 -11.20 -16.45
N LYS A 173 -12.48 -11.91 -16.00
CA LYS A 173 -13.33 -12.76 -16.85
C LYS A 173 -14.74 -12.23 -16.86
N VAL A 174 -15.30 -12.06 -18.05
CA VAL A 174 -16.69 -11.68 -18.24
C VAL A 174 -17.43 -12.92 -18.74
N LYS A 175 -18.34 -13.42 -17.94
CA LYS A 175 -19.27 -14.48 -18.38
C LYS A 175 -20.50 -13.82 -18.99
N PHE A 176 -20.95 -14.34 -20.12
CA PHE A 176 -22.09 -13.81 -20.87
C PHE A 176 -23.40 -13.74 -20.05
N SER A 177 -23.49 -14.58 -19.00
CA SER A 177 -24.65 -14.66 -18.11
C SER A 177 -24.55 -13.76 -16.89
N GLU A 178 -23.42 -13.09 -16.64
CA GLU A 178 -23.17 -12.32 -15.44
C GLU A 178 -22.89 -10.85 -15.80
N LEU A 179 -23.65 -9.93 -15.20
CA LEU A 179 -23.49 -8.46 -15.42
C LEU A 179 -22.20 -7.90 -14.82
N THR A 180 -21.55 -8.65 -13.90
CA THR A 180 -20.35 -8.20 -13.21
C THR A 180 -19.16 -9.11 -13.52
N PRO A 181 -17.97 -8.56 -13.74
CA PRO A 181 -16.77 -9.35 -14.00
C PRO A 181 -16.35 -10.18 -12.77
N ILE A 182 -15.77 -11.34 -13.05
CA ILE A 182 -15.11 -12.20 -12.07
C ILE A 182 -13.60 -12.03 -12.21
N TYR A 183 -12.88 -11.97 -11.09
CA TYR A 183 -11.43 -11.88 -11.07
C TYR A 183 -10.82 -13.18 -10.57
N GLU A 184 -9.98 -13.82 -11.37
CA GLU A 184 -9.27 -15.05 -11.05
C GLU A 184 -7.77 -14.79 -10.86
N SER A 185 -7.18 -15.35 -9.81
CA SER A 185 -5.74 -15.24 -9.55
C SER A 185 -4.94 -16.05 -10.57
N ASN A 186 -3.88 -15.43 -11.11
CA ASN A 186 -2.96 -16.04 -12.08
C ASN A 186 -1.51 -15.78 -11.66
N ASP A 187 -1.15 -16.21 -10.46
CA ASP A 187 0.15 -16.00 -9.86
C ASP A 187 1.22 -16.89 -10.52
N SER A 188 2.41 -16.32 -10.73
CA SER A 188 3.56 -17.04 -11.28
C SER A 188 4.74 -16.99 -10.31
N TYR A 189 5.21 -18.15 -9.87
CA TYR A 189 6.29 -18.32 -8.92
C TYR A 189 7.61 -18.59 -9.63
N PHE A 190 8.68 -17.93 -9.19
CA PHE A 190 10.02 -18.09 -9.75
C PHE A 190 11.04 -18.24 -8.64
N LEU A 191 11.80 -19.33 -8.71
CA LEU A 191 12.94 -19.58 -7.84
C LEU A 191 14.21 -19.08 -8.55
N LYS A 192 14.93 -18.15 -7.93
CA LYS A 192 16.28 -17.76 -8.38
C LYS A 192 17.29 -18.70 -7.72
N TYR A 193 18.06 -19.40 -8.56
CA TYR A 193 19.12 -20.31 -8.13
C TYR A 193 20.28 -20.22 -9.10
N HIS A 194 21.51 -20.04 -8.61
CA HIS A 194 22.71 -19.79 -9.43
C HIS A 194 22.54 -18.61 -10.42
N GLY A 195 21.83 -17.58 -10.01
CA GLY A 195 21.61 -16.37 -10.84
C GLY A 195 20.42 -16.45 -11.79
N GLU A 196 19.86 -17.62 -12.07
CA GLU A 196 18.79 -17.83 -13.04
C GLU A 196 17.41 -17.93 -12.36
N TYR A 197 16.40 -17.32 -12.97
CA TYR A 197 15.00 -17.46 -12.57
C TYR A 197 14.37 -18.67 -13.24
N ILE A 198 13.90 -19.63 -12.45
CA ILE A 198 13.26 -20.86 -12.92
C ILE A 198 11.83 -20.93 -12.43
N LYS A 199 10.86 -21.10 -13.35
CA LYS A 199 9.44 -21.15 -13.00
C LYS A 199 9.11 -22.36 -12.13
N VAL A 200 8.39 -22.09 -11.03
CA VAL A 200 7.90 -23.11 -10.09
C VAL A 200 6.40 -23.30 -10.29
N ASN A 201 6.00 -24.42 -10.84
CA ASN A 201 4.58 -24.77 -11.04
C ASN A 201 4.07 -25.75 -9.98
N ASN A 202 4.95 -26.56 -9.42
CA ASN A 202 4.60 -27.61 -8.47
C ASN A 202 5.83 -28.15 -7.75
N LYS A 203 5.64 -29.06 -6.80
CA LYS A 203 6.70 -29.76 -6.06
C LYS A 203 7.77 -30.40 -6.95
N ARG A 204 7.38 -30.92 -8.13
CA ARG A 204 8.33 -31.59 -9.05
C ARG A 204 9.34 -30.60 -9.63
N SER A 205 8.89 -29.36 -9.93
CA SER A 205 9.79 -28.31 -10.45
C SER A 205 10.84 -27.95 -9.41
N ILE A 206 10.50 -27.80 -8.13
CA ILE A 206 11.45 -27.54 -7.04
C ILE A 206 12.48 -28.68 -6.93
N PHE A 207 12.02 -29.93 -6.95
CA PHE A 207 12.94 -31.09 -6.87
C PHE A 207 13.86 -31.24 -8.09
N ARG A 208 13.49 -30.69 -9.22
CA ARG A 208 14.34 -30.65 -10.40
C ARG A 208 15.42 -29.59 -10.25
N ILE A 209 15.05 -28.42 -9.74
CA ILE A 209 15.96 -27.28 -9.51
C ILE A 209 16.98 -27.66 -8.41
N LEU A 210 16.48 -28.15 -7.26
CA LEU A 210 17.28 -28.48 -6.08
C LEU A 210 17.62 -30.00 -6.05
N LYS A 211 17.98 -30.58 -7.19
CA LYS A 211 18.17 -32.02 -7.38
C LYS A 211 19.12 -32.68 -6.36
N PRO A 212 20.28 -32.11 -6.03
CA PRO A 212 21.21 -32.73 -5.06
C PRO A 212 20.56 -32.97 -3.69
N TYR A 213 19.71 -32.07 -3.25
CA TYR A 213 19.09 -32.06 -1.91
C TYR A 213 17.71 -32.72 -1.86
N LYS A 214 17.26 -33.31 -2.96
CA LYS A 214 15.91 -33.88 -3.11
C LYS A 214 15.51 -34.85 -2.02
N LYS A 215 16.47 -35.68 -1.51
CA LYS A 215 16.21 -36.68 -0.48
C LYS A 215 15.83 -36.02 0.84
N ASP A 216 16.59 -35.03 1.26
CA ASP A 216 16.41 -34.30 2.52
C ASP A 216 15.15 -33.43 2.48
N LEU A 217 14.94 -32.71 1.38
CA LEU A 217 13.71 -31.94 1.16
C LEU A 217 12.45 -32.80 1.20
N LYS A 218 12.47 -34.02 0.62
CA LYS A 218 11.34 -34.97 0.71
C LYS A 218 11.07 -35.40 2.13
N LYS A 219 12.14 -35.70 2.92
CA LYS A 219 12.04 -36.08 4.32
C LYS A 219 11.44 -34.94 5.15
N PHE A 220 11.93 -33.73 4.94
CA PHE A 220 11.43 -32.52 5.63
C PHE A 220 9.95 -32.25 5.33
N ILE A 221 9.54 -32.26 4.04
CA ILE A 221 8.16 -32.08 3.61
C ILE A 221 7.22 -33.09 4.30
N ARG A 222 7.64 -34.38 4.34
CA ARG A 222 6.83 -35.44 4.96
C ARG A 222 6.71 -35.26 6.46
N ARG A 223 7.84 -34.93 7.12
CA ARG A 223 7.87 -34.75 8.58
C ARG A 223 7.00 -33.58 9.04
N ASN A 224 6.95 -32.51 8.27
CA ASN A 224 6.24 -31.28 8.61
C ASN A 224 4.86 -31.17 7.92
N GLY A 225 4.42 -32.17 7.15
CA GLY A 225 3.12 -32.16 6.49
C GLY A 225 2.94 -31.08 5.42
N LEU A 226 4.03 -30.55 4.83
CA LEU A 226 3.98 -29.39 3.92
C LEU A 226 3.27 -29.72 2.61
N LYS A 227 2.45 -28.80 2.14
CA LYS A 227 1.72 -28.86 0.86
C LYS A 227 2.39 -28.00 -0.19
N ILE A 228 3.41 -28.51 -0.84
CA ILE A 228 4.20 -27.75 -1.82
C ILE A 228 3.46 -27.64 -3.16
N LYS A 229 2.80 -26.51 -3.36
CA LYS A 229 2.07 -26.14 -4.59
C LYS A 229 2.07 -24.62 -4.76
N VAL A 230 1.73 -24.15 -5.96
CA VAL A 230 1.43 -22.73 -6.20
C VAL A 230 0.29 -22.28 -5.28
N GLY A 231 0.45 -21.12 -4.63
CA GLY A 231 -0.48 -20.60 -3.64
C GLY A 231 -0.25 -21.07 -2.19
N SER A 232 0.75 -21.93 -1.94
CA SER A 232 1.14 -22.32 -0.58
C SER A 232 2.40 -21.56 -0.14
N ASP A 233 2.29 -20.23 -0.03
CA ASP A 233 3.44 -19.33 0.23
C ASP A 233 4.21 -19.72 1.49
N HIS A 234 3.51 -19.93 2.59
CA HIS A 234 4.11 -20.31 3.87
C HIS A 234 4.91 -21.62 3.78
N ASP A 235 4.34 -22.65 3.16
CA ASP A 235 5.00 -23.96 3.05
C ASP A 235 6.23 -23.90 2.13
N LEU A 236 6.17 -23.05 1.10
CA LEU A 236 7.29 -22.80 0.20
C LEU A 236 8.43 -22.09 0.94
N VAL A 237 8.11 -21.04 1.70
CA VAL A 237 9.09 -20.32 2.52
C VAL A 237 9.77 -21.26 3.54
N MET A 238 8.99 -22.05 4.28
CA MET A 238 9.52 -23.04 5.22
C MET A 238 10.46 -24.05 4.56
N LEU A 239 10.12 -24.50 3.35
CA LEU A 239 10.96 -25.45 2.60
C LEU A 239 12.30 -24.83 2.19
N LEU A 240 12.28 -23.56 1.75
CA LEU A 240 13.49 -22.86 1.31
C LEU A 240 14.39 -22.47 2.49
N ASP A 241 13.81 -22.11 3.62
CA ASP A 241 14.54 -21.85 4.84
C ASP A 241 15.28 -23.10 5.33
N TYR A 242 14.60 -24.25 5.33
CA TYR A 242 15.24 -25.54 5.60
C TYR A 242 16.35 -25.86 4.60
N PHE A 243 16.14 -25.59 3.30
CA PHE A 243 17.15 -25.80 2.27
C PHE A 243 18.43 -25.00 2.54
N GLU A 244 18.29 -23.70 2.87
CA GLU A 244 19.43 -22.85 3.24
C GLU A 244 20.19 -23.40 4.47
N SER A 245 19.46 -23.91 5.46
CA SER A 245 20.07 -24.51 6.66
C SER A 245 20.88 -25.76 6.34
N VAL A 246 20.42 -26.58 5.39
CA VAL A 246 21.13 -27.80 4.95
C VAL A 246 22.42 -27.44 4.20
N ILE A 247 22.39 -26.41 3.33
CA ILE A 247 23.57 -25.96 2.59
C ILE A 247 24.62 -25.40 3.54
N LYS A 248 24.22 -24.57 4.52
CA LYS A 248 25.16 -24.00 5.50
C LYS A 248 25.82 -25.06 6.41
N ALA A 249 25.21 -26.24 6.53
CA ALA A 249 25.70 -27.35 7.33
C ALA A 249 26.56 -28.35 6.53
N SER A 250 26.63 -28.21 5.19
CA SER A 250 27.38 -29.11 4.29
C SER A 250 28.74 -28.54 3.93
#